data_09e0aac2bc6ad43dbe75adaa98847271
#
_entry.id   09e0aac2bc6ad43dbe75adaa98847271
#
_cell.length_a   1.000
_cell.length_b   1.000
_cell.length_c   1.000
_cell.angle_alpha   90.00
_cell.angle_beta   90.00
_cell.angle_gamma   90.00
#
_symmetry.space_group_name_H-M   'P 1'
#
loop_
_entity.id
_entity.type
_entity.pdbx_description
1 polymer ?
#
loop_
_entity_poly.entity_id
_entity_poly.type
_entity_poly.pdbx_seq_one_letter_code
_entity_poly.pdbx_strand_id
1 'polypeptide(L)'
;MTGILYLADGSGFQAVLEGALEKKAGRNYGPPGNKKLIYFVDDLNMPQLDPYETATTISLLRQYMDYQHWYDLSKLQLRVINNCQVLSSMNPTCGSFVINPRLQRHYMTFAIGFPGQEALMTIFSTFLNGHVKEFDAKIADVAFQNKIIQAALELHNKVTSTFRKTANNFHYEFSIRHLANVFKGILMSDQTFFPEPAKFASLFIHECERVYGDRLVSPKDLEAYLKIAKDTGKKYFKELDSQVVFPNPHIFCNCWKDLDEKSYNAVSAMDKLSKILGDALNSYNETNAAMNLVLFDDAMKHICRIARILQSGHALLVGVGGSGKQSLTRLSAFICNCSVVQIVLSGTYSMSDLKEDIKQMYMKSGVKSEALVFLFTDSQIADEKFLVYMNEMLSSGKIPNLFAADEVDTIYNSVRNEGKGEGIVDTKDAMYDYFISRVKKNLHVCLCFSPVGENFRRRASRFPSLINCTVIDWFQPWPEQALYDVAKRFLGEISDLGDPESREGIIKFMPYSFGAVNNASADYLRQERRYRKRIASFFMCPYSTCISSSVHV
;
A
#
# COMPACT_ATOMS: atom_id res chain seq x y z
N MET A 1 -9.31 -6.21 -15.87
CA MET A 1 -10.21 -7.33 -15.42
C MET A 1 -9.55 -8.31 -14.45
N THR A 2 -8.62 -7.88 -13.61
CA THR A 2 -7.79 -8.78 -12.78
C THR A 2 -8.54 -9.42 -11.61
N GLY A 3 -9.30 -8.68 -10.86
CA GLY A 3 -9.94 -9.18 -9.64
C GLY A 3 -11.21 -9.99 -9.86
N ILE A 4 -11.86 -9.81 -10.99
CA ILE A 4 -13.00 -10.63 -11.38
C ILE A 4 -12.56 -12.07 -11.62
N LEU A 5 -11.36 -12.27 -12.17
CA LEU A 5 -10.83 -13.60 -12.44
C LEU A 5 -10.62 -14.43 -11.17
N TYR A 6 -10.27 -13.81 -10.04
CA TYR A 6 -9.99 -14.55 -8.81
C TYR A 6 -11.25 -15.13 -8.16
N LEU A 7 -12.35 -14.36 -8.12
CA LEU A 7 -13.62 -14.79 -7.51
C LEU A 7 -14.65 -15.31 -8.50
N ALA A 8 -14.48 -15.01 -9.77
CA ALA A 8 -15.45 -15.44 -10.76
C ALA A 8 -15.34 -16.96 -10.91
N ASP A 9 -16.38 -17.64 -10.48
CA ASP A 9 -16.76 -18.88 -11.13
C ASP A 9 -16.99 -18.58 -12.63
N GLY A 10 -17.00 -19.60 -13.47
CA GLY A 10 -17.19 -19.41 -14.91
C GLY A 10 -18.43 -18.56 -15.26
N SER A 11 -19.45 -18.56 -14.41
CA SER A 11 -20.71 -17.81 -14.61
C SER A 11 -20.55 -16.30 -14.44
N GLY A 12 -19.88 -15.87 -13.37
CA GLY A 12 -19.59 -14.47 -13.13
C GLY A 12 -18.64 -13.88 -14.18
N PHE A 13 -17.63 -14.65 -14.59
CA PHE A 13 -16.73 -14.25 -15.67
C PHE A 13 -17.47 -14.12 -17.01
N GLN A 14 -18.36 -15.08 -17.35
CA GLN A 14 -19.19 -15.01 -18.55
C GLN A 14 -20.08 -13.77 -18.56
N ALA A 15 -20.71 -13.43 -17.44
CA ALA A 15 -21.56 -12.24 -17.33
C ALA A 15 -20.79 -10.95 -17.65
N VAL A 16 -19.53 -10.86 -17.24
CA VAL A 16 -18.66 -9.71 -17.58
C VAL A 16 -18.32 -9.67 -19.06
N LEU A 17 -17.97 -10.80 -19.67
CA LEU A 17 -17.71 -10.87 -21.11
C LEU A 17 -18.95 -10.51 -21.93
N GLU A 18 -20.12 -10.95 -21.49
CA GLU A 18 -21.40 -10.68 -22.16
C GLU A 18 -21.86 -9.23 -22.07
N GLY A 19 -21.49 -8.53 -21.00
CA GLY A 19 -21.88 -7.12 -20.79
C GLY A 19 -21.42 -6.16 -21.90
N ALA A 20 -20.41 -6.54 -22.69
CA ALA A 20 -19.91 -5.78 -23.83
C ALA A 20 -20.46 -6.25 -25.20
N LEU A 21 -21.39 -7.21 -25.22
CA LEU A 21 -21.91 -7.84 -26.42
C LEU A 21 -23.38 -7.48 -26.64
N GLU A 22 -23.75 -7.30 -27.90
CA GLU A 22 -25.11 -7.16 -28.36
C GLU A 22 -25.55 -8.38 -29.18
N LYS A 23 -26.85 -8.71 -29.10
CA LYS A 23 -27.41 -9.72 -29.96
C LYS A 23 -27.49 -9.21 -31.39
N LYS A 24 -26.95 -9.97 -32.32
CA LYS A 24 -27.04 -9.73 -33.77
C LYS A 24 -28.16 -10.61 -34.37
N ALA A 25 -27.99 -11.15 -35.56
CA ALA A 25 -28.97 -12.02 -36.18
C ALA A 25 -28.91 -13.45 -35.63
N GLY A 26 -30.06 -14.04 -35.30
CA GLY A 26 -30.19 -15.43 -34.86
C GLY A 26 -29.49 -15.72 -33.52
N ARG A 27 -28.48 -16.58 -33.50
CA ARG A 27 -27.68 -16.97 -32.34
C ARG A 27 -26.36 -16.20 -32.24
N ASN A 28 -26.12 -15.22 -33.11
CA ASN A 28 -24.88 -14.48 -33.18
C ASN A 28 -24.90 -13.30 -32.19
N TYR A 29 -23.81 -13.11 -31.49
CA TYR A 29 -23.52 -12.00 -30.59
C TYR A 29 -22.18 -11.35 -30.99
N GLY A 30 -22.04 -10.08 -30.76
CA GLY A 30 -20.81 -9.35 -31.06
C GLY A 30 -20.85 -7.92 -30.52
N PRO A 31 -19.76 -7.17 -30.65
CA PRO A 31 -19.71 -5.79 -30.21
C PRO A 31 -20.68 -4.90 -31.00
N PRO A 32 -21.07 -3.73 -30.45
CA PRO A 32 -21.93 -2.76 -31.12
C PRO A 32 -21.37 -2.29 -32.46
N GLY A 33 -22.26 -2.17 -33.46
CA GLY A 33 -21.87 -1.72 -34.80
C GLY A 33 -20.92 -2.66 -35.53
N ASN A 34 -19.95 -2.10 -36.25
CA ASN A 34 -18.88 -2.81 -36.98
C ASN A 34 -17.53 -2.85 -36.23
N LYS A 35 -17.55 -2.66 -34.90
CA LYS A 35 -16.33 -2.64 -34.08
C LYS A 35 -15.81 -4.06 -33.86
N LYS A 36 -14.51 -4.16 -33.58
CA LYS A 36 -13.89 -5.35 -32.99
C LYS A 36 -13.71 -5.12 -31.48
N LEU A 37 -13.99 -6.12 -30.67
CA LEU A 37 -13.81 -6.09 -29.22
C LEU A 37 -12.55 -6.85 -28.84
N ILE A 38 -11.70 -6.24 -28.04
CA ILE A 38 -10.54 -6.89 -27.45
C ILE A 38 -10.80 -7.06 -25.96
N TYR A 39 -10.88 -8.30 -25.51
CA TYR A 39 -10.88 -8.63 -24.10
C TYR A 39 -9.44 -8.65 -23.60
N PHE A 40 -9.09 -7.68 -22.75
CA PHE A 40 -7.81 -7.69 -22.07
C PHE A 40 -7.95 -8.38 -20.72
N VAL A 41 -7.27 -9.51 -20.55
CA VAL A 41 -7.27 -10.34 -19.34
C VAL A 41 -5.90 -10.20 -18.69
N ASP A 42 -5.83 -9.44 -17.61
CA ASP A 42 -4.61 -9.28 -16.82
C ASP A 42 -4.53 -10.35 -15.73
N ASP A 43 -3.32 -10.81 -15.40
CA ASP A 43 -3.05 -11.88 -14.46
C ASP A 43 -3.85 -13.18 -14.76
N LEU A 44 -3.72 -13.71 -15.97
CA LEU A 44 -4.44 -14.90 -16.45
C LEU A 44 -4.31 -16.12 -15.53
N ASN A 45 -3.24 -16.23 -14.75
CA ASN A 45 -2.94 -17.32 -13.82
C ASN A 45 -3.38 -17.04 -12.37
N MET A 46 -4.26 -16.07 -12.14
CA MET A 46 -4.76 -15.69 -10.82
C MET A 46 -6.07 -16.37 -10.39
N PRO A 47 -6.92 -16.94 -11.26
CA PRO A 47 -8.18 -17.57 -10.85
C PRO A 47 -7.98 -18.60 -9.74
N GLN A 48 -8.95 -18.68 -8.83
CA GLN A 48 -8.95 -19.71 -7.81
C GLN A 48 -9.22 -21.07 -8.44
N LEU A 49 -8.42 -22.07 -8.07
CA LEU A 49 -8.67 -23.45 -8.44
C LEU A 49 -9.81 -24.03 -7.57
N ASP A 50 -10.63 -24.86 -8.18
CA ASP A 50 -11.58 -25.69 -7.47
C ASP A 50 -10.88 -26.86 -6.74
N PRO A 51 -11.60 -27.67 -5.92
CA PRO A 51 -11.01 -28.83 -5.23
C PRO A 51 -10.38 -29.86 -6.16
N TYR A 52 -10.66 -29.82 -7.45
CA TYR A 52 -10.13 -30.73 -8.49
C TYR A 52 -8.97 -30.10 -9.28
N GLU A 53 -8.41 -28.99 -8.79
CA GLU A 53 -7.32 -28.23 -9.44
C GLU A 53 -7.69 -27.70 -10.85
N THR A 54 -8.99 -27.49 -11.12
CA THR A 54 -9.46 -26.90 -12.36
C THR A 54 -9.90 -25.44 -12.15
N ALA A 55 -9.75 -24.62 -13.18
CA ALA A 55 -10.22 -23.23 -13.20
C ALA A 55 -11.33 -23.09 -14.24
N THR A 56 -12.55 -22.85 -13.77
CA THR A 56 -13.74 -22.74 -14.64
C THR A 56 -13.65 -21.55 -15.59
N THR A 57 -13.04 -20.45 -15.18
CA THR A 57 -12.76 -19.26 -16.01
C THR A 57 -11.84 -19.59 -17.19
N ILE A 58 -10.77 -20.35 -16.92
CA ILE A 58 -9.83 -20.81 -17.96
C ILE A 58 -10.52 -21.78 -18.92
N SER A 59 -11.40 -22.65 -18.40
CA SER A 59 -12.17 -23.58 -19.23
C SER A 59 -13.13 -22.85 -20.17
N LEU A 60 -13.78 -21.77 -19.70
CA LEU A 60 -14.64 -20.93 -20.54
C LEU A 60 -13.85 -20.21 -21.64
N LEU A 61 -12.69 -19.63 -21.31
CA LEU A 61 -11.80 -19.01 -22.31
C LEU A 61 -11.36 -20.01 -23.37
N ARG A 62 -10.98 -21.22 -22.95
CA ARG A 62 -10.60 -22.30 -23.87
C ARG A 62 -11.77 -22.68 -24.76
N GLN A 63 -12.98 -22.85 -24.24
CA GLN A 63 -14.19 -23.14 -25.02
C GLN A 63 -14.41 -22.05 -26.09
N TYR A 64 -14.30 -20.79 -25.67
CA TYR A 64 -14.43 -19.67 -26.60
C TYR A 64 -13.35 -19.71 -27.71
N MET A 65 -12.10 -19.96 -27.35
CA MET A 65 -10.99 -19.98 -28.33
C MET A 65 -11.04 -21.19 -29.26
N ASP A 66 -11.47 -22.37 -28.76
CA ASP A 66 -11.64 -23.58 -29.56
C ASP A 66 -12.82 -23.46 -30.55
N TYR A 67 -13.98 -22.91 -30.08
CA TYR A 67 -15.24 -23.05 -30.79
C TYR A 67 -15.95 -21.73 -31.14
N GLN A 68 -15.45 -20.58 -30.67
CA GLN A 68 -16.04 -19.25 -30.86
C GLN A 68 -17.49 -19.14 -30.34
N HIS A 69 -17.81 -19.91 -29.31
CA HIS A 69 -19.13 -19.88 -28.68
C HIS A 69 -19.09 -20.25 -27.21
N TRP A 70 -20.12 -19.86 -26.50
CA TRP A 70 -20.49 -20.38 -25.18
C TRP A 70 -22.01 -20.55 -25.08
N TYR A 71 -22.49 -20.99 -23.91
CA TYR A 71 -23.90 -21.22 -23.68
C TYR A 71 -24.50 -20.16 -22.75
N ASP A 72 -25.74 -19.78 -23.04
CA ASP A 72 -26.57 -19.01 -22.11
C ASP A 72 -26.84 -19.86 -20.85
N LEU A 73 -26.43 -19.38 -19.69
CA LEU A 73 -26.53 -20.15 -18.44
C LEU A 73 -27.98 -20.32 -17.96
N SER A 74 -28.91 -19.43 -18.37
CA SER A 74 -30.32 -19.51 -17.98
C SER A 74 -31.15 -20.39 -18.91
N LYS A 75 -30.91 -20.28 -20.22
CA LYS A 75 -31.72 -20.96 -21.26
C LYS A 75 -30.97 -22.12 -21.92
N LEU A 76 -29.72 -22.35 -21.59
CA LEU A 76 -28.83 -23.37 -22.15
C LEU A 76 -28.75 -23.32 -23.69
N GLN A 77 -28.98 -22.14 -24.28
CA GLN A 77 -28.92 -21.92 -25.73
C GLN A 77 -27.50 -21.52 -26.14
N LEU A 78 -27.10 -21.97 -27.32
CA LEU A 78 -25.83 -21.64 -27.91
C LEU A 78 -25.76 -20.17 -28.31
N ARG A 79 -24.72 -19.45 -27.88
CA ARG A 79 -24.37 -18.09 -28.30
C ARG A 79 -23.07 -18.11 -29.07
N VAL A 80 -23.11 -17.80 -30.36
CA VAL A 80 -21.93 -17.68 -31.23
C VAL A 80 -21.39 -16.27 -31.10
N ILE A 81 -20.11 -16.15 -30.79
CA ILE A 81 -19.46 -14.86 -30.50
C ILE A 81 -18.55 -14.50 -31.67
N ASN A 82 -18.83 -13.37 -32.29
CA ASN A 82 -18.10 -12.90 -33.47
C ASN A 82 -17.36 -11.58 -33.17
N ASN A 83 -16.29 -11.31 -33.92
CA ASN A 83 -15.50 -10.08 -33.85
C ASN A 83 -14.90 -9.76 -32.47
N CYS A 84 -14.55 -10.79 -31.69
CA CYS A 84 -13.89 -10.64 -30.41
C CYS A 84 -12.52 -11.32 -30.43
N GLN A 85 -11.55 -10.73 -29.74
CA GLN A 85 -10.20 -11.25 -29.58
C GLN A 85 -9.80 -11.17 -28.11
N VAL A 86 -8.99 -12.11 -27.65
CA VAL A 86 -8.45 -12.12 -26.27
C VAL A 86 -6.99 -11.77 -26.31
N LEU A 87 -6.59 -10.84 -25.48
CA LEU A 87 -5.21 -10.48 -25.15
C LEU A 87 -5.02 -10.71 -23.66
N SER A 88 -3.99 -11.45 -23.27
CA SER A 88 -3.76 -11.78 -21.87
C SER A 88 -2.35 -11.44 -21.45
N SER A 89 -2.19 -11.00 -20.20
CA SER A 89 -0.90 -10.84 -19.55
C SER A 89 -0.83 -11.70 -18.29
N MET A 90 0.36 -12.11 -17.91
CA MET A 90 0.59 -12.80 -16.64
C MET A 90 2.04 -12.69 -16.19
N ASN A 91 2.26 -12.81 -14.87
CA ASN A 91 3.58 -13.02 -14.32
C ASN A 91 3.82 -14.54 -14.17
N PRO A 92 4.82 -15.12 -14.86
CA PRO A 92 5.05 -16.58 -14.81
C PRO A 92 5.54 -17.08 -13.44
N THR A 93 6.05 -16.18 -12.57
CA THR A 93 6.58 -16.53 -11.24
C THR A 93 5.59 -16.29 -10.11
N CYS A 94 4.44 -15.70 -10.39
CA CYS A 94 3.34 -15.45 -9.46
C CYS A 94 2.07 -16.13 -9.95
N GLY A 95 1.01 -16.09 -9.13
CA GLY A 95 -0.29 -16.64 -9.47
C GLY A 95 -0.60 -17.96 -8.76
N SER A 96 -1.80 -18.48 -9.01
CA SER A 96 -2.33 -19.64 -8.32
C SER A 96 -1.91 -20.97 -8.97
N PHE A 97 -1.60 -20.95 -10.26
CA PHE A 97 -1.30 -22.16 -11.03
C PHE A 97 -0.54 -21.88 -12.33
N VAL A 98 -0.02 -22.94 -12.94
CA VAL A 98 0.59 -22.91 -14.26
C VAL A 98 -0.50 -23.08 -15.32
N ILE A 99 -0.48 -22.22 -16.36
CA ILE A 99 -1.47 -22.28 -17.45
C ILE A 99 -1.39 -23.61 -18.19
N ASN A 100 -2.54 -24.25 -18.36
CA ASN A 100 -2.64 -25.52 -19.06
C ASN A 100 -2.22 -25.35 -20.53
N PRO A 101 -1.37 -26.22 -21.08
CA PRO A 101 -0.95 -26.20 -22.49
C PRO A 101 -2.11 -26.19 -23.50
N ARG A 102 -3.27 -26.76 -23.13
CA ARG A 102 -4.49 -26.73 -23.97
C ARG A 102 -5.04 -25.33 -24.20
N LEU A 103 -4.87 -24.41 -23.25
CA LEU A 103 -5.19 -23.00 -23.44
C LEU A 103 -4.03 -22.28 -24.11
N GLN A 104 -2.79 -22.53 -23.64
CA GLN A 104 -1.60 -21.82 -24.10
C GLN A 104 -1.38 -21.96 -25.62
N ARG A 105 -1.74 -23.09 -26.22
CA ARG A 105 -1.63 -23.32 -27.69
C ARG A 105 -2.36 -22.29 -28.54
N HIS A 106 -3.37 -21.61 -28.00
CA HIS A 106 -4.15 -20.59 -28.72
C HIS A 106 -3.50 -19.21 -28.68
N TYR A 107 -2.49 -19.02 -27.84
CA TYR A 107 -1.79 -17.76 -27.69
C TYR A 107 -0.46 -17.75 -28.44
N MET A 108 -0.19 -16.62 -29.10
CA MET A 108 1.16 -16.26 -29.46
C MET A 108 1.82 -15.64 -28.22
N THR A 109 2.82 -16.31 -27.65
CA THR A 109 3.42 -15.92 -26.38
C THR A 109 4.63 -15.01 -26.62
N PHE A 110 4.63 -13.84 -26.01
CA PHE A 110 5.76 -12.92 -25.98
C PHE A 110 6.36 -12.86 -24.57
N ALA A 111 7.64 -13.13 -24.46
CA ALA A 111 8.38 -12.94 -23.21
C ALA A 111 8.89 -11.50 -23.14
N ILE A 112 8.42 -10.74 -22.16
CA ILE A 112 8.85 -9.37 -21.90
C ILE A 112 9.81 -9.39 -20.74
N GLY A 113 11.08 -9.11 -21.00
CA GLY A 113 12.12 -9.00 -19.98
C GLY A 113 12.11 -7.67 -19.24
N PHE A 114 12.92 -7.59 -18.19
CA PHE A 114 13.15 -6.33 -17.47
C PHE A 114 13.82 -5.31 -18.44
N PRO A 115 13.39 -4.04 -18.44
CA PRO A 115 13.99 -3.01 -19.30
C PRO A 115 15.48 -2.85 -19.02
N GLY A 116 16.25 -2.67 -20.09
CA GLY A 116 17.68 -2.39 -19.98
C GLY A 116 17.98 -1.04 -19.30
N GLN A 117 19.23 -0.87 -18.90
CA GLN A 117 19.68 0.34 -18.21
C GLN A 117 19.43 1.62 -19.03
N GLU A 118 19.63 1.59 -20.35
CA GLU A 118 19.40 2.74 -21.23
C GLU A 118 17.91 3.14 -21.29
N ALA A 119 17.02 2.15 -21.36
CA ALA A 119 15.58 2.41 -21.35
C ALA A 119 15.14 3.05 -20.02
N LEU A 120 15.64 2.55 -18.89
CA LEU A 120 15.35 3.11 -17.57
C LEU A 120 15.94 4.52 -17.42
N MET A 121 17.15 4.76 -17.91
CA MET A 121 17.75 6.11 -17.96
C MET A 121 16.85 7.07 -18.73
N THR A 122 16.38 6.69 -19.90
CA THR A 122 15.50 7.52 -20.75
C THR A 122 14.18 7.83 -20.05
N ILE A 123 13.55 6.82 -19.42
CA ILE A 123 12.27 6.98 -18.72
C ILE A 123 12.43 7.97 -17.56
N PHE A 124 13.37 7.71 -16.65
CA PHE A 124 13.50 8.51 -15.44
C PHE A 124 14.11 9.91 -15.70
N SER A 125 14.97 10.06 -16.72
CA SER A 125 15.45 11.38 -17.11
C SER A 125 14.33 12.28 -17.65
N THR A 126 13.37 11.71 -18.39
CA THR A 126 12.23 12.48 -18.90
C THR A 126 11.38 13.06 -17.76
N PHE A 127 11.08 12.25 -16.75
CA PHE A 127 10.32 12.72 -15.59
C PHE A 127 11.10 13.73 -14.74
N LEU A 128 12.36 13.43 -14.44
CA LEU A 128 13.20 14.29 -13.61
C LEU A 128 13.47 15.61 -14.29
N ASN A 129 13.85 15.62 -15.57
CA ASN A 129 14.02 16.83 -16.38
C ASN A 129 12.77 17.71 -16.42
N GLY A 130 11.58 17.09 -16.52
CA GLY A 130 10.32 17.81 -16.51
C GLY A 130 10.09 18.57 -15.20
N HIS A 131 10.42 17.94 -14.07
CA HIS A 131 10.20 18.49 -12.74
C HIS A 131 11.22 19.58 -12.35
N VAL A 132 12.50 19.33 -12.61
CA VAL A 132 13.57 20.23 -12.12
C VAL A 132 13.84 21.44 -13.01
N LYS A 133 13.03 21.70 -14.07
CA LYS A 133 13.21 22.85 -14.97
C LYS A 133 13.23 24.19 -14.26
N GLU A 134 12.47 24.33 -13.20
CA GLU A 134 12.32 25.56 -12.43
C GLU A 134 13.26 25.64 -11.23
N PHE A 135 14.06 24.59 -10.97
CA PHE A 135 15.02 24.55 -9.87
C PHE A 135 16.32 25.29 -10.22
N ASP A 136 17.21 25.44 -9.21
CA ASP A 136 18.54 26.02 -9.42
C ASP A 136 19.30 25.33 -10.56
N ALA A 137 20.06 26.11 -11.32
CA ALA A 137 20.81 25.63 -12.48
C ALA A 137 21.73 24.43 -12.20
N LYS A 138 22.25 24.32 -10.97
CA LYS A 138 23.07 23.17 -10.53
C LYS A 138 22.27 21.88 -10.36
N ILE A 139 20.98 21.96 -10.02
CA ILE A 139 20.07 20.82 -9.91
C ILE A 139 19.50 20.48 -11.28
N ALA A 140 19.21 21.52 -12.08
CA ALA A 140 18.75 21.37 -13.46
C ALA A 140 19.85 20.84 -14.41
N ASP A 141 21.11 20.77 -13.96
CA ASP A 141 22.21 20.21 -14.75
C ASP A 141 21.98 18.73 -15.06
N VAL A 142 22.02 18.40 -16.34
CA VAL A 142 21.83 17.04 -16.87
C VAL A 142 22.85 16.06 -16.27
N ALA A 143 24.09 16.49 -16.02
CA ALA A 143 25.12 15.65 -15.40
C ALA A 143 24.75 15.25 -13.96
N PHE A 144 24.21 16.18 -13.18
CA PHE A 144 23.74 15.90 -11.82
C PHE A 144 22.53 14.96 -11.82
N GLN A 145 21.57 15.18 -12.70
CA GLN A 145 20.39 14.32 -12.84
C GLN A 145 20.78 12.90 -13.23
N ASN A 146 21.69 12.74 -14.18
CA ASN A 146 22.21 11.43 -14.58
C ASN A 146 22.94 10.74 -13.41
N LYS A 147 23.68 11.46 -12.56
CA LYS A 147 24.27 10.90 -11.33
C LYS A 147 23.20 10.35 -10.39
N ILE A 148 22.08 11.05 -10.19
CA ILE A 148 20.95 10.58 -9.36
C ILE A 148 20.34 9.29 -9.93
N ILE A 149 20.06 9.27 -11.25
CA ILE A 149 19.44 8.11 -11.89
C ILE A 149 20.39 6.90 -11.83
N GLN A 150 21.68 7.09 -12.12
CA GLN A 150 22.68 6.02 -12.02
C GLN A 150 22.82 5.49 -10.58
N ALA A 151 22.82 6.39 -9.58
CA ALA A 151 22.82 6.01 -8.17
C ALA A 151 21.57 5.19 -7.80
N ALA A 152 20.40 5.58 -8.30
CA ALA A 152 19.15 4.85 -8.08
C ALA A 152 19.17 3.45 -8.70
N LEU A 153 19.66 3.32 -9.92
CA LEU A 153 19.79 2.03 -10.62
C LEU A 153 20.81 1.11 -9.93
N GLU A 154 21.97 1.65 -9.52
CA GLU A 154 22.97 0.86 -8.80
C GLU A 154 22.46 0.42 -7.43
N LEU A 155 21.80 1.30 -6.68
CA LEU A 155 21.19 0.98 -5.39
C LEU A 155 20.11 -0.11 -5.56
N HIS A 156 19.23 0.04 -6.54
CA HIS A 156 18.20 -0.95 -6.85
C HIS A 156 18.79 -2.33 -7.14
N ASN A 157 19.83 -2.40 -7.98
CA ASN A 157 20.50 -3.65 -8.32
C ASN A 157 21.18 -4.29 -7.10
N LYS A 158 21.85 -3.51 -6.25
CA LYS A 158 22.46 -4.00 -5.01
C LYS A 158 21.41 -4.52 -4.03
N VAL A 159 20.31 -3.79 -3.85
CA VAL A 159 19.20 -4.20 -2.98
C VAL A 159 18.58 -5.51 -3.48
N THR A 160 18.28 -5.60 -4.77
CA THR A 160 17.68 -6.80 -5.39
C THR A 160 18.60 -8.03 -5.29
N SER A 161 19.92 -7.85 -5.41
CA SER A 161 20.88 -8.95 -5.29
C SER A 161 21.10 -9.40 -3.83
N THR A 162 21.04 -8.46 -2.88
CA THR A 162 21.28 -8.73 -1.46
C THR A 162 20.06 -9.30 -0.75
N PHE A 163 18.90 -8.68 -0.96
CA PHE A 163 17.66 -9.05 -0.28
C PHE A 163 16.76 -9.89 -1.20
N ARG A 164 16.87 -11.21 -1.06
CA ARG A 164 16.11 -12.14 -1.89
C ARG A 164 14.84 -12.63 -1.19
N LYS A 165 13.83 -12.89 -1.98
CA LYS A 165 12.58 -13.51 -1.54
C LYS A 165 12.83 -14.86 -0.90
N THR A 166 12.37 -15.06 0.33
CA THR A 166 12.43 -16.32 1.07
C THR A 166 11.03 -16.68 1.59
N ALA A 167 10.86 -17.90 2.11
CA ALA A 167 9.59 -18.33 2.67
C ALA A 167 9.10 -17.43 3.82
N ASN A 168 10.01 -16.88 4.62
CA ASN A 168 9.67 -15.96 5.72
C ASN A 168 9.53 -14.51 5.23
N ASN A 169 10.41 -14.07 4.33
CA ASN A 169 10.45 -12.72 3.78
C ASN A 169 9.92 -12.74 2.34
N PHE A 170 8.69 -13.20 2.17
CA PHE A 170 8.06 -13.38 0.85
C PHE A 170 7.83 -12.06 0.10
N HIS A 171 7.77 -10.92 0.81
CA HIS A 171 7.59 -9.57 0.27
C HIS A 171 8.90 -8.90 -0.14
N TYR A 172 10.06 -9.56 0.01
CA TYR A 172 11.35 -9.08 -0.52
C TYR A 172 11.40 -9.30 -2.04
N GLU A 173 10.51 -8.62 -2.73
CA GLU A 173 10.44 -8.58 -4.18
C GLU A 173 10.55 -7.12 -4.62
N PHE A 174 11.59 -6.81 -5.39
CA PHE A 174 11.90 -5.45 -5.82
C PHE A 174 11.75 -5.36 -7.34
N SER A 175 10.81 -4.54 -7.78
CA SER A 175 10.44 -4.35 -9.18
C SER A 175 10.67 -2.90 -9.61
N ILE A 176 10.46 -2.61 -10.90
CA ILE A 176 10.48 -1.25 -11.44
C ILE A 176 9.50 -0.31 -10.70
N ARG A 177 8.39 -0.83 -10.17
CA ARG A 177 7.44 -0.03 -9.39
C ARG A 177 8.09 0.61 -8.16
N HIS A 178 9.00 -0.10 -7.50
CA HIS A 178 9.74 0.45 -6.36
C HIS A 178 10.69 1.57 -6.82
N LEU A 179 11.39 1.36 -7.91
CA LEU A 179 12.23 2.41 -8.50
C LEU A 179 11.40 3.63 -8.90
N ALA A 180 10.25 3.43 -9.54
CA ALA A 180 9.31 4.49 -9.88
C ALA A 180 8.78 5.23 -8.64
N ASN A 181 8.54 4.52 -7.53
CA ASN A 181 8.12 5.13 -6.26
C ASN A 181 9.20 6.01 -5.63
N VAL A 182 10.49 5.68 -5.80
CA VAL A 182 11.59 6.57 -5.38
C VAL A 182 11.50 7.90 -6.14
N PHE A 183 11.39 7.84 -7.48
CA PHE A 183 11.26 9.06 -8.27
C PHE A 183 9.97 9.82 -7.97
N LYS A 184 8.85 9.12 -7.75
CA LYS A 184 7.60 9.76 -7.33
C LYS A 184 7.75 10.54 -6.02
N GLY A 185 8.54 10.02 -5.07
CA GLY A 185 8.87 10.73 -3.85
C GLY A 185 9.74 11.97 -4.10
N ILE A 186 10.72 11.88 -4.99
CA ILE A 186 11.54 13.03 -5.38
C ILE A 186 10.68 14.13 -6.02
N LEU A 187 9.69 13.75 -6.85
CA LEU A 187 8.77 14.70 -7.49
C LEU A 187 7.82 15.43 -6.51
N MET A 188 7.84 15.10 -5.21
CA MET A 188 7.15 15.86 -4.16
C MET A 188 7.93 17.09 -3.69
N SER A 189 9.19 17.26 -4.14
CA SER A 189 10.03 18.40 -3.79
C SER A 189 9.56 19.70 -4.45
N ASP A 190 9.73 20.80 -3.73
CA ASP A 190 9.48 22.15 -4.22
C ASP A 190 10.80 22.93 -4.30
N GLN A 191 10.98 23.75 -5.34
CA GLN A 191 12.20 24.54 -5.55
C GLN A 191 12.56 25.44 -4.36
N THR A 192 11.57 25.96 -3.64
CA THR A 192 11.77 26.86 -2.51
C THR A 192 12.51 26.22 -1.34
N PHE A 193 12.35 24.91 -1.15
CA PHE A 193 12.93 24.16 -0.02
C PHE A 193 14.22 23.42 -0.39
N PHE A 194 14.47 23.22 -1.67
CA PHE A 194 15.64 22.49 -2.18
C PHE A 194 16.51 23.37 -3.10
N PRO A 195 17.12 24.45 -2.58
CA PRO A 195 17.94 25.35 -3.39
C PRO A 195 19.33 24.76 -3.72
N GLU A 196 19.79 23.74 -2.97
CA GLU A 196 21.13 23.19 -3.07
C GLU A 196 21.13 21.74 -3.54
N PRO A 197 22.08 21.32 -4.42
CA PRO A 197 22.21 19.94 -4.86
C PRO A 197 22.41 18.93 -3.71
N ALA A 198 23.07 19.33 -2.61
CA ALA A 198 23.28 18.49 -1.46
C ALA A 198 21.98 18.11 -0.74
N LYS A 199 21.06 19.08 -0.58
CA LYS A 199 19.72 18.83 0.00
C LYS A 199 18.87 17.94 -0.91
N PHE A 200 18.97 18.14 -2.23
CA PHE A 200 18.27 17.30 -3.20
C PHE A 200 18.82 15.86 -3.21
N ALA A 201 20.13 15.68 -3.09
CA ALA A 201 20.75 14.36 -2.92
C ALA A 201 20.34 13.71 -1.60
N SER A 202 20.19 14.47 -0.51
CA SER A 202 19.68 13.99 0.78
C SER A 202 18.24 13.49 0.65
N LEU A 203 17.38 14.23 -0.04
CA LEU A 203 16.01 13.80 -0.35
C LEU A 203 16.01 12.47 -1.13
N PHE A 204 16.85 12.35 -2.16
CA PHE A 204 16.95 11.11 -2.93
C PHE A 204 17.31 9.91 -2.03
N ILE A 205 18.30 10.04 -1.14
CA ILE A 205 18.69 8.97 -0.21
C ILE A 205 17.53 8.63 0.74
N HIS A 206 16.85 9.66 1.27
CA HIS A 206 15.67 9.47 2.11
C HIS A 206 14.56 8.69 1.40
N GLU A 207 14.23 9.07 0.15
CA GLU A 207 13.20 8.39 -0.62
C GLU A 207 13.56 6.93 -0.93
N CYS A 208 14.84 6.65 -1.17
CA CYS A 208 15.32 5.27 -1.28
C CYS A 208 15.11 4.49 0.03
N GLU A 209 15.33 5.12 1.19
CA GLU A 209 15.11 4.48 2.49
C GLU A 209 13.62 4.19 2.72
N ARG A 210 12.72 5.11 2.34
CA ARG A 210 11.27 4.92 2.46
C ARG A 210 10.76 3.75 1.61
N VAL A 211 11.33 3.55 0.42
CA VAL A 211 10.89 2.51 -0.51
C VAL A 211 11.53 1.15 -0.21
N TYR A 212 12.82 1.13 0.12
CA TYR A 212 13.57 -0.12 0.31
C TYR A 212 13.77 -0.48 1.79
N GLY A 213 14.09 0.48 2.63
CA GLY A 213 14.40 0.29 4.05
C GLY A 213 13.18 -0.03 4.90
N ASP A 214 12.10 0.73 4.74
CA ASP A 214 10.92 0.63 5.60
C ASP A 214 10.17 -0.72 5.50
N ARG A 215 10.42 -1.50 4.46
CA ARG A 215 9.85 -2.83 4.28
C ARG A 215 10.70 -3.99 4.85
N LEU A 216 11.90 -3.70 5.35
CA LEU A 216 12.81 -4.73 5.87
C LEU A 216 12.37 -5.18 7.26
N VAL A 217 12.42 -6.51 7.48
CA VAL A 217 11.90 -7.16 8.69
C VAL A 217 12.92 -7.18 9.82
N SER A 218 14.18 -7.42 9.48
CA SER A 218 15.26 -7.65 10.45
C SER A 218 16.11 -6.39 10.67
N PRO A 219 16.47 -6.05 11.92
CA PRO A 219 17.44 -4.98 12.18
C PRO A 219 18.76 -5.16 11.42
N LYS A 220 19.22 -6.42 11.26
CA LYS A 220 20.43 -6.73 10.49
C LYS A 220 20.28 -6.39 9.00
N ASP A 221 19.10 -6.65 8.42
CA ASP A 221 18.82 -6.29 7.03
C ASP A 221 18.78 -4.77 6.86
N LEU A 222 18.21 -4.06 7.85
CA LEU A 222 18.18 -2.60 7.86
C LEU A 222 19.59 -2.01 7.94
N GLU A 223 20.46 -2.52 8.82
CA GLU A 223 21.86 -2.10 8.91
C GLU A 223 22.62 -2.36 7.60
N ALA A 224 22.41 -3.54 6.99
CA ALA A 224 23.00 -3.88 5.69
C ALA A 224 22.54 -2.92 4.59
N TYR A 225 21.23 -2.57 4.57
CA TYR A 225 20.68 -1.59 3.64
C TYR A 225 21.29 -0.20 3.83
N LEU A 226 21.35 0.29 5.08
CA LEU A 226 21.93 1.61 5.40
C LEU A 226 23.39 1.70 4.95
N LYS A 227 24.14 0.61 5.08
CA LYS A 227 25.52 0.53 4.57
C LYS A 227 25.55 0.66 3.04
N ILE A 228 24.71 -0.10 2.33
CA ILE A 228 24.61 -0.03 0.86
C ILE A 228 24.23 1.38 0.40
N ALA A 229 23.24 2.00 1.04
CA ALA A 229 22.77 3.36 0.72
C ALA A 229 23.88 4.39 0.95
N LYS A 230 24.60 4.29 2.09
CA LYS A 230 25.71 5.17 2.42
C LYS A 230 26.90 5.03 1.47
N ASP A 231 27.26 3.79 1.11
CA ASP A 231 28.36 3.51 0.17
C ASP A 231 28.01 4.02 -1.24
N THR A 232 26.76 3.83 -1.67
CA THR A 232 26.30 4.34 -2.97
C THR A 232 26.25 5.87 -2.98
N GLY A 233 25.71 6.50 -1.94
CA GLY A 233 25.70 7.96 -1.82
C GLY A 233 27.09 8.56 -1.81
N LYS A 234 28.04 7.99 -1.05
CA LYS A 234 29.44 8.42 -1.05
C LYS A 234 30.12 8.25 -2.41
N LYS A 235 29.76 7.25 -3.19
CA LYS A 235 30.32 7.02 -4.52
C LYS A 235 29.91 8.09 -5.52
N TYR A 236 28.61 8.43 -5.57
CA TYR A 236 28.06 9.34 -6.58
C TYR A 236 28.07 10.81 -6.16
N PHE A 237 28.02 11.11 -4.86
CA PHE A 237 27.95 12.47 -4.32
C PHE A 237 29.19 12.87 -3.52
N LYS A 238 30.38 12.42 -3.94
CA LYS A 238 31.67 12.72 -3.28
C LYS A 238 31.96 14.22 -3.19
N GLU A 239 31.47 14.99 -4.16
CA GLU A 239 31.70 16.43 -4.29
C GLU A 239 30.80 17.27 -3.36
N LEU A 240 29.77 16.64 -2.77
CA LEU A 240 28.79 17.30 -1.91
C LEU A 240 29.13 17.08 -0.42
N ASP A 241 28.70 18.03 0.42
CA ASP A 241 28.89 17.92 1.87
C ASP A 241 28.17 16.70 2.43
N SER A 242 28.97 15.77 2.96
CA SER A 242 28.46 14.51 3.52
C SER A 242 27.55 14.72 4.75
N GLN A 243 27.69 15.81 5.49
CA GLN A 243 26.82 16.11 6.63
C GLN A 243 25.43 16.56 6.17
N VAL A 244 25.33 17.24 5.04
CA VAL A 244 24.08 17.68 4.44
C VAL A 244 23.39 16.52 3.71
N VAL A 245 24.16 15.64 3.05
CA VAL A 245 23.63 14.47 2.34
C VAL A 245 23.09 13.41 3.30
N PHE A 246 23.73 13.24 4.46
CA PHE A 246 23.33 12.27 5.49
C PHE A 246 23.12 12.98 6.84
N PRO A 247 22.06 13.79 6.97
CA PRO A 247 21.76 14.49 8.23
C PRO A 247 21.31 13.50 9.31
N ASN A 248 21.38 13.93 10.55
CA ASN A 248 20.79 13.19 11.67
C ASN A 248 19.91 14.15 12.49
N PRO A 249 18.58 13.95 12.54
CA PRO A 249 17.79 12.87 11.93
C PRO A 249 17.65 12.99 10.40
N HIS A 250 17.59 11.85 9.68
CA HIS A 250 17.36 11.81 8.26
C HIS A 250 15.87 11.56 7.98
N ILE A 251 15.04 12.56 8.23
CA ILE A 251 13.58 12.51 8.10
C ILE A 251 13.11 13.70 7.29
N PHE A 252 12.22 13.44 6.33
CA PHE A 252 11.45 14.45 5.62
C PHE A 252 9.98 14.24 5.89
N CYS A 253 9.27 15.31 6.12
CA CYS A 253 7.82 15.27 6.32
C CYS A 253 7.16 16.56 5.83
N ASN A 254 5.86 16.52 5.67
CA ASN A 254 5.04 17.62 5.17
C ASN A 254 4.45 18.52 6.27
N CYS A 255 4.73 18.23 7.53
CA CYS A 255 4.17 18.96 8.68
C CYS A 255 5.25 19.47 9.64
N TRP A 256 6.51 19.53 9.21
CA TRP A 256 7.61 19.76 10.14
C TRP A 256 7.73 21.22 10.64
N LYS A 257 7.22 22.20 9.88
CA LYS A 257 7.24 23.62 10.29
C LYS A 257 5.99 24.01 11.05
N ASP A 258 4.85 23.65 10.50
CA ASP A 258 3.53 23.94 11.03
C ASP A 258 2.52 22.94 10.44
N LEU A 259 1.37 22.75 11.11
CA LEU A 259 0.28 21.91 10.62
C LEU A 259 -0.41 22.51 9.38
N ASP A 260 -0.33 23.83 9.23
CA ASP A 260 -0.94 24.56 8.10
C ASP A 260 -0.05 24.62 6.87
N GLU A 261 1.28 24.64 7.03
CA GLU A 261 2.25 24.68 5.93
C GLU A 261 2.64 23.26 5.47
N LYS A 262 1.88 22.71 4.52
CA LYS A 262 2.07 21.34 3.98
C LYS A 262 3.20 21.25 2.96
N SER A 263 4.40 21.66 3.31
CA SER A 263 5.58 21.54 2.45
C SER A 263 6.43 20.33 2.83
N TYR A 264 6.81 19.51 1.84
CA TYR A 264 7.67 18.35 2.08
C TYR A 264 9.13 18.79 2.28
N ASN A 265 9.63 18.72 3.51
CA ASN A 265 10.94 19.27 3.87
C ASN A 265 11.64 18.44 4.97
N ALA A 266 12.96 18.66 5.12
CA ALA A 266 13.79 17.99 6.11
C ALA A 266 13.49 18.44 7.54
N VAL A 267 13.40 17.49 8.46
CA VAL A 267 13.28 17.74 9.90
C VAL A 267 14.64 18.14 10.48
N SER A 268 14.72 19.32 11.10
CA SER A 268 15.97 19.83 11.67
C SER A 268 16.30 19.26 13.04
N ALA A 269 15.29 18.93 13.86
CA ALA A 269 15.46 18.43 15.23
C ALA A 269 14.24 17.59 15.66
N MET A 270 14.49 16.48 16.36
CA MET A 270 13.44 15.61 16.89
C MET A 270 12.57 16.29 17.93
N ASP A 271 13.14 17.15 18.76
CA ASP A 271 12.39 17.89 19.82
C ASP A 271 11.32 18.82 19.24
N LYS A 272 11.63 19.47 18.12
CA LYS A 272 10.64 20.32 17.40
C LYS A 272 9.53 19.46 16.82
N LEU A 273 9.87 18.34 16.19
CA LEU A 273 8.90 17.40 15.65
C LEU A 273 7.99 16.86 16.76
N SER A 274 8.57 16.50 17.92
CA SER A 274 7.82 16.01 19.08
C SER A 274 6.78 17.04 19.57
N LYS A 275 7.13 18.34 19.60
CA LYS A 275 6.18 19.41 19.96
C LYS A 275 5.06 19.52 18.95
N ILE A 276 5.37 19.60 17.66
CA ILE A 276 4.36 19.73 16.59
C ILE A 276 3.40 18.53 16.59
N LEU A 277 3.93 17.31 16.73
CA LEU A 277 3.09 16.12 16.81
C LEU A 277 2.30 16.02 18.13
N GLY A 278 2.85 16.54 19.23
CA GLY A 278 2.15 16.67 20.50
C GLY A 278 0.97 17.63 20.39
N ASP A 279 1.15 18.80 19.79
CA ASP A 279 0.09 19.77 19.54
C ASP A 279 -0.98 19.20 18.60
N ALA A 280 -0.57 18.46 17.57
CA ALA A 280 -1.50 17.75 16.69
C ALA A 280 -2.32 16.68 17.43
N LEU A 281 -1.70 15.94 18.35
CA LEU A 281 -2.40 14.95 19.19
C LEU A 281 -3.40 15.61 20.14
N ASN A 282 -3.04 16.75 20.74
CA ASN A 282 -3.94 17.51 21.60
C ASN A 282 -5.15 18.01 20.79
N SER A 283 -4.92 18.62 19.63
CA SER A 283 -6.00 19.07 18.73
C SER A 283 -6.88 17.92 18.24
N TYR A 284 -6.28 16.75 17.98
CA TYR A 284 -7.05 15.55 17.66
C TYR A 284 -7.96 15.13 18.81
N ASN A 285 -7.44 15.13 20.05
CA ASN A 285 -8.19 14.72 21.24
C ASN A 285 -9.30 15.69 21.61
N GLU A 286 -9.23 16.96 21.19
CA GLU A 286 -10.31 17.95 21.38
C GLU A 286 -11.49 17.70 20.43
N THR A 287 -11.22 17.17 19.23
CA THR A 287 -12.22 17.03 18.16
C THR A 287 -12.73 15.60 17.97
N ASN A 288 -11.99 14.62 18.45
CA ASN A 288 -12.27 13.19 18.27
C ASN A 288 -12.24 12.44 19.60
N ALA A 289 -12.53 11.13 19.55
CA ALA A 289 -12.37 10.26 20.71
C ALA A 289 -10.92 10.32 21.23
N ALA A 290 -10.76 10.58 22.51
CA ALA A 290 -9.45 10.74 23.14
C ALA A 290 -8.55 9.53 22.91
N MET A 291 -7.32 9.79 22.49
CA MET A 291 -6.30 8.78 22.18
C MET A 291 -5.09 8.99 23.10
N ASN A 292 -4.86 8.03 23.99
CA ASN A 292 -3.68 8.03 24.87
C ASN A 292 -2.49 7.43 24.11
N LEU A 293 -1.81 8.26 23.32
CA LEU A 293 -0.65 7.88 22.52
C LEU A 293 0.62 8.48 23.12
N VAL A 294 1.66 7.65 23.25
CA VAL A 294 3.01 8.11 23.64
C VAL A 294 3.85 8.29 22.39
N LEU A 295 4.33 9.51 22.19
CA LEU A 295 5.15 9.88 21.03
C LEU A 295 6.63 9.65 21.35
N PHE A 296 7.12 8.44 21.17
CA PHE A 296 8.55 8.13 21.17
C PHE A 296 9.13 8.19 19.76
N ASP A 297 10.44 8.21 19.63
CA ASP A 297 11.14 8.48 18.36
C ASP A 297 10.66 7.62 17.19
N ASP A 298 10.49 6.32 17.40
CA ASP A 298 10.05 5.44 16.31
C ASP A 298 8.56 5.65 15.96
N ALA A 299 7.72 5.98 16.96
CA ALA A 299 6.34 6.33 16.69
C ALA A 299 6.25 7.62 15.84
N MET A 300 7.07 8.61 16.13
CA MET A 300 7.15 9.85 15.33
C MET A 300 7.64 9.58 13.92
N LYS A 301 8.63 8.71 13.74
CA LYS A 301 9.10 8.27 12.41
C LYS A 301 7.97 7.59 11.62
N HIS A 302 7.21 6.69 12.25
CA HIS A 302 6.05 6.05 11.61
C HIS A 302 4.96 7.05 11.21
N ILE A 303 4.66 8.05 12.06
CA ILE A 303 3.72 9.13 11.69
C ILE A 303 4.19 9.84 10.42
N CYS A 304 5.45 10.25 10.34
CA CYS A 304 6.02 10.91 9.16
C CYS A 304 5.96 10.01 7.92
N ARG A 305 6.24 8.71 8.06
CA ARG A 305 6.15 7.73 6.97
C ARG A 305 4.72 7.57 6.48
N ILE A 306 3.76 7.40 7.39
CA ILE A 306 2.35 7.26 7.04
C ILE A 306 1.84 8.55 6.38
N ALA A 307 2.14 9.72 6.95
CA ALA A 307 1.75 11.01 6.37
C ALA A 307 2.29 11.20 4.94
N ARG A 308 3.56 10.81 4.69
CA ARG A 308 4.13 10.80 3.35
C ARG A 308 3.37 9.87 2.40
N ILE A 309 3.04 8.66 2.85
CA ILE A 309 2.32 7.68 2.01
C ILE A 309 0.93 8.20 1.65
N LEU A 310 0.22 8.81 2.60
CA LEU A 310 -1.12 9.37 2.39
C LEU A 310 -1.18 10.54 1.40
N GLN A 311 -0.05 11.12 1.02
CA GLN A 311 -0.03 12.14 -0.04
C GLN A 311 -0.21 11.57 -1.45
N SER A 312 0.21 10.32 -1.68
CA SER A 312 0.35 9.85 -3.06
C SER A 312 0.04 8.37 -3.29
N GLY A 313 -0.34 7.62 -2.24
CA GLY A 313 -0.48 6.17 -2.38
C GLY A 313 -1.31 5.51 -1.29
N HIS A 314 -1.09 4.22 -1.14
CA HIS A 314 -1.74 3.35 -0.19
C HIS A 314 -0.71 2.74 0.75
N ALA A 315 -1.06 2.55 2.03
CA ALA A 315 -0.16 2.02 3.05
C ALA A 315 -0.48 0.56 3.40
N LEU A 316 0.57 -0.22 3.64
CA LEU A 316 0.47 -1.51 4.31
C LEU A 316 1.35 -1.49 5.56
N LEU A 317 0.72 -1.35 6.72
CA LEU A 317 1.37 -1.34 8.02
C LEU A 317 1.42 -2.75 8.58
N VAL A 318 2.62 -3.29 8.70
CA VAL A 318 2.83 -4.66 9.19
C VAL A 318 3.46 -4.63 10.57
N GLY A 319 2.80 -5.21 11.55
CA GLY A 319 3.32 -5.27 12.92
C GLY A 319 2.43 -6.10 13.83
N VAL A 320 2.96 -6.50 14.98
CA VAL A 320 2.21 -7.27 15.98
C VAL A 320 1.01 -6.49 16.53
N GLY A 321 0.06 -7.19 17.14
CA GLY A 321 -1.06 -6.55 17.82
C GLY A 321 -0.56 -5.59 18.91
N GLY A 322 -1.23 -4.44 19.09
CA GLY A 322 -0.83 -3.43 20.07
C GLY A 322 0.33 -2.51 19.68
N SER A 323 0.92 -2.65 18.48
CA SER A 323 2.03 -1.79 18.02
C SER A 323 1.62 -0.35 17.62
N GLY A 324 0.38 0.04 17.85
CA GLY A 324 -0.08 1.41 17.58
C GLY A 324 -0.48 1.72 16.15
N LYS A 325 -0.45 0.75 15.22
CA LYS A 325 -0.74 0.97 13.77
C LYS A 325 -2.00 1.80 13.52
N GLN A 326 -3.13 1.44 14.15
CA GLN A 326 -4.39 2.15 13.95
C GLN A 326 -4.35 3.58 14.52
N SER A 327 -3.82 3.75 15.73
CA SER A 327 -3.71 5.05 16.38
C SER A 327 -2.82 6.00 15.61
N LEU A 328 -1.65 5.52 15.16
CA LEU A 328 -0.73 6.30 14.33
C LEU A 328 -1.34 6.66 12.97
N THR A 329 -2.12 5.75 12.35
CA THR A 329 -2.83 6.05 11.11
C THR A 329 -3.89 7.14 11.30
N ARG A 330 -4.67 7.08 12.40
CA ARG A 330 -5.69 8.09 12.69
C ARG A 330 -5.07 9.48 12.92
N LEU A 331 -3.97 9.54 13.67
CA LEU A 331 -3.25 10.80 13.88
C LEU A 331 -2.63 11.32 12.58
N SER A 332 -1.99 10.46 11.79
CA SER A 332 -1.42 10.86 10.49
C SER A 332 -2.49 11.33 9.50
N ALA A 333 -3.65 10.67 9.47
CA ALA A 333 -4.78 11.11 8.65
C ALA A 333 -5.30 12.49 9.08
N PHE A 334 -5.41 12.74 10.39
CA PHE A 334 -5.79 14.05 10.91
C PHE A 334 -4.80 15.14 10.50
N ILE A 335 -3.49 14.91 10.64
CA ILE A 335 -2.43 15.82 10.19
C ILE A 335 -2.54 16.11 8.69
N CYS A 336 -2.90 15.10 7.88
CA CYS A 336 -3.09 15.24 6.44
C CYS A 336 -4.45 15.83 6.04
N ASN A 337 -5.31 16.20 6.99
CA ASN A 337 -6.69 16.64 6.75
C ASN A 337 -7.53 15.61 5.98
N CYS A 338 -7.34 14.33 6.29
CA CYS A 338 -8.10 13.23 5.70
C CYS A 338 -9.09 12.67 6.72
N SER A 339 -10.34 12.46 6.32
CA SER A 339 -11.34 11.79 7.14
C SER A 339 -11.10 10.28 7.16
N VAL A 340 -11.09 9.67 8.35
CA VAL A 340 -10.89 8.22 8.50
C VAL A 340 -12.22 7.50 8.43
N VAL A 341 -12.30 6.51 7.52
CA VAL A 341 -13.43 5.59 7.42
C VAL A 341 -12.96 4.20 7.84
N GLN A 342 -13.71 3.57 8.71
CA GLN A 342 -13.47 2.20 9.16
C GLN A 342 -14.79 1.44 9.22
N ILE A 343 -14.84 0.23 8.65
CA ILE A 343 -16.02 -0.61 8.72
C ILE A 343 -16.20 -1.18 10.13
N VAL A 344 -17.46 -1.27 10.56
CA VAL A 344 -17.85 -1.89 11.82
C VAL A 344 -18.53 -3.21 11.50
N LEU A 345 -17.90 -4.32 11.87
CA LEU A 345 -18.48 -5.64 11.65
C LEU A 345 -19.63 -5.89 12.63
N SER A 346 -20.84 -6.07 12.10
CA SER A 346 -21.95 -6.69 12.81
C SER A 346 -21.95 -8.20 12.54
N GLY A 347 -22.69 -8.97 13.34
CA GLY A 347 -22.82 -10.42 13.11
C GLY A 347 -23.43 -10.80 11.76
N THR A 348 -24.10 -9.86 11.09
CA THR A 348 -24.76 -10.02 9.78
C THR A 348 -24.02 -9.32 8.64
N TYR A 349 -22.84 -8.72 8.91
CA TYR A 349 -22.09 -7.97 7.88
C TYR A 349 -21.66 -8.86 6.73
N SER A 350 -22.13 -8.55 5.54
CA SER A 350 -21.98 -9.36 4.33
C SER A 350 -21.19 -8.65 3.23
N MET A 351 -21.00 -9.34 2.10
CA MET A 351 -20.38 -8.76 0.90
C MET A 351 -21.18 -7.59 0.31
N SER A 352 -22.52 -7.59 0.45
CA SER A 352 -23.37 -6.49 -0.01
C SER A 352 -23.15 -5.22 0.82
N ASP A 353 -22.96 -5.37 2.14
CA ASP A 353 -22.72 -4.24 3.03
C ASP A 353 -21.35 -3.60 2.75
N LEU A 354 -20.31 -4.43 2.57
CA LEU A 354 -18.99 -3.94 2.17
C LEU A 354 -19.06 -3.19 0.82
N LYS A 355 -19.82 -3.70 -0.13
CA LYS A 355 -20.00 -3.09 -1.43
C LYS A 355 -20.66 -1.72 -1.33
N GLU A 356 -21.66 -1.58 -0.45
CA GLU A 356 -22.33 -0.32 -0.19
C GLU A 356 -21.40 0.69 0.51
N ASP A 357 -20.63 0.25 1.51
CA ASP A 357 -19.63 1.10 2.16
C ASP A 357 -18.57 1.61 1.16
N ILE A 358 -18.09 0.75 0.26
CA ILE A 358 -17.17 1.14 -0.80
C ILE A 358 -17.80 2.15 -1.75
N LYS A 359 -19.09 1.96 -2.16
CA LYS A 359 -19.81 2.93 -2.98
C LYS A 359 -19.85 4.31 -2.32
N GLN A 360 -20.18 4.35 -1.04
CA GLN A 360 -20.23 5.61 -0.29
C GLN A 360 -18.86 6.31 -0.24
N MET A 361 -17.78 5.55 -0.02
CA MET A 361 -16.42 6.10 -0.05
C MET A 361 -16.06 6.65 -1.44
N TYR A 362 -16.42 5.95 -2.51
CA TYR A 362 -16.19 6.39 -3.89
C TYR A 362 -17.00 7.66 -4.21
N MET A 363 -18.24 7.74 -3.77
CA MET A 363 -19.06 8.95 -3.97
C MET A 363 -18.50 10.15 -3.22
N LYS A 364 -18.05 9.98 -1.97
CA LYS A 364 -17.43 11.06 -1.20
C LYS A 364 -16.10 11.53 -1.84
N SER A 365 -15.22 10.60 -2.18
CA SER A 365 -13.91 10.94 -2.72
C SER A 365 -13.93 11.39 -4.18
N GLY A 366 -14.79 10.79 -5.01
CA GLY A 366 -14.85 11.05 -6.45
C GLY A 366 -15.78 12.19 -6.84
N VAL A 367 -16.95 12.31 -6.20
CA VAL A 367 -17.91 13.39 -6.50
C VAL A 367 -17.63 14.62 -5.66
N LYS A 368 -17.54 14.46 -4.32
CA LYS A 368 -17.33 15.60 -3.41
C LYS A 368 -15.86 16.01 -3.23
N SER A 369 -14.91 15.26 -3.80
CA SER A 369 -13.46 15.49 -3.64
C SER A 369 -12.98 15.50 -2.17
N GLU A 370 -13.65 14.79 -1.28
CA GLU A 370 -13.22 14.64 0.11
C GLU A 370 -12.02 13.71 0.19
N ALA A 371 -10.97 14.13 0.90
CA ALA A 371 -9.81 13.28 1.17
C ALA A 371 -10.16 12.26 2.26
N LEU A 372 -10.07 10.98 1.93
CA LEU A 372 -10.48 9.86 2.79
C LEU A 372 -9.33 8.87 3.00
N VAL A 373 -9.23 8.36 4.22
CA VAL A 373 -8.38 7.21 4.56
C VAL A 373 -9.28 6.04 4.96
N PHE A 374 -9.27 5.00 4.15
CA PHE A 374 -9.94 3.75 4.48
C PHE A 374 -9.01 2.89 5.33
N LEU A 375 -9.27 2.84 6.63
CA LEU A 375 -8.51 2.04 7.59
C LEU A 375 -9.11 0.63 7.67
N PHE A 376 -8.34 -0.37 7.24
CA PHE A 376 -8.77 -1.75 7.18
C PHE A 376 -7.80 -2.69 7.92
N THR A 377 -8.32 -3.51 8.83
CA THR A 377 -7.53 -4.34 9.75
C THR A 377 -7.79 -5.83 9.55
N ASP A 378 -6.85 -6.68 10.01
CA ASP A 378 -7.02 -8.14 9.99
C ASP A 378 -8.32 -8.61 10.65
N SER A 379 -8.75 -7.97 11.73
CA SER A 379 -9.97 -8.31 12.46
C SER A 379 -11.26 -8.00 11.68
N GLN A 380 -11.18 -7.16 10.67
CA GLN A 380 -12.31 -6.78 9.82
C GLN A 380 -12.47 -7.69 8.59
N ILE A 381 -11.60 -8.67 8.43
CA ILE A 381 -11.70 -9.66 7.36
C ILE A 381 -12.61 -10.81 7.82
N ALA A 382 -13.91 -10.65 7.66
CA ALA A 382 -14.88 -11.70 7.97
C ALA A 382 -14.85 -12.83 6.90
N ASP A 383 -14.69 -12.45 5.62
CA ASP A 383 -14.52 -13.38 4.49
C ASP A 383 -13.29 -12.94 3.67
N GLU A 384 -12.47 -13.90 3.24
CA GLU A 384 -11.32 -13.61 2.35
C GLU A 384 -11.73 -12.94 1.03
N LYS A 385 -12.98 -13.08 0.63
CA LYS A 385 -13.55 -12.37 -0.53
C LYS A 385 -13.50 -10.84 -0.40
N PHE A 386 -13.46 -10.29 0.81
CA PHE A 386 -13.30 -8.85 1.04
C PHE A 386 -11.99 -8.33 0.44
N LEU A 387 -10.95 -9.15 0.49
CA LEU A 387 -9.64 -8.79 -0.05
C LEU A 387 -9.60 -8.65 -1.57
N VAL A 388 -10.59 -9.20 -2.28
CA VAL A 388 -10.71 -9.02 -3.72
C VAL A 388 -11.05 -7.58 -4.05
N TYR A 389 -12.04 -7.00 -3.35
CA TYR A 389 -12.36 -5.59 -3.53
C TYR A 389 -11.18 -4.69 -3.16
N MET A 390 -10.44 -5.06 -2.11
CA MET A 390 -9.20 -4.35 -1.75
C MET A 390 -8.15 -4.45 -2.86
N ASN A 391 -7.96 -5.65 -3.41
CA ASN A 391 -7.02 -5.87 -4.52
C ASN A 391 -7.35 -5.02 -5.76
N GLU A 392 -8.64 -4.94 -6.14
CA GLU A 392 -9.10 -4.11 -7.26
C GLU A 392 -8.96 -2.62 -6.97
N MET A 393 -9.33 -2.19 -5.76
CA MET A 393 -9.20 -0.80 -5.33
C MET A 393 -7.74 -0.35 -5.39
N LEU A 394 -6.81 -1.20 -4.95
CA LEU A 394 -5.37 -0.92 -4.93
C LEU A 394 -4.74 -0.98 -6.33
N SER A 395 -5.18 -1.88 -7.20
CA SER A 395 -4.59 -2.09 -8.52
C SER A 395 -5.06 -1.06 -9.53
N SER A 396 -6.35 -1.11 -9.85
CA SER A 396 -6.94 -0.31 -10.91
C SER A 396 -7.74 0.89 -10.40
N GLY A 397 -8.21 0.84 -9.14
CA GLY A 397 -9.21 1.75 -8.60
C GLY A 397 -10.60 1.58 -9.25
N LYS A 398 -10.74 0.70 -10.24
CA LYS A 398 -12.01 0.37 -10.88
C LYS A 398 -12.49 -0.97 -10.33
N ILE A 399 -13.61 -0.95 -9.65
CA ILE A 399 -14.28 -2.17 -9.19
C ILE A 399 -15.41 -2.47 -10.15
N PRO A 400 -15.36 -3.60 -10.87
CA PRO A 400 -16.39 -3.96 -11.82
C PRO A 400 -17.73 -4.21 -11.13
N ASN A 401 -18.82 -3.77 -11.78
CA ASN A 401 -20.19 -3.91 -11.25
C ASN A 401 -20.37 -3.34 -9.83
N LEU A 402 -19.57 -2.34 -9.46
CA LEU A 402 -19.75 -1.62 -8.21
C LEU A 402 -21.03 -0.79 -8.27
N PHE A 403 -21.21 -0.04 -9.35
CA PHE A 403 -22.37 0.84 -9.59
C PHE A 403 -23.32 0.22 -10.61
N ALA A 404 -24.62 0.40 -10.40
CA ALA A 404 -25.64 0.09 -11.38
C ALA A 404 -25.66 1.15 -12.50
N ALA A 405 -26.34 0.89 -13.62
CA ALA A 405 -26.31 1.78 -14.78
C ALA A 405 -26.88 3.18 -14.48
N ASP A 406 -27.93 3.26 -13.69
CA ASP A 406 -28.56 4.49 -13.21
C ASP A 406 -27.66 5.27 -12.23
N GLU A 407 -26.91 4.56 -11.38
CA GLU A 407 -25.89 5.17 -10.50
C GLU A 407 -24.74 5.77 -11.32
N VAL A 408 -24.31 5.10 -12.39
CA VAL A 408 -23.26 5.62 -13.31
C VAL A 408 -23.76 6.89 -14.02
N ASP A 409 -25.02 6.96 -14.43
CA ASP A 409 -25.59 8.16 -15.01
C ASP A 409 -25.68 9.33 -14.01
N THR A 410 -25.94 9.02 -12.75
CA THR A 410 -25.90 10.02 -11.66
C THR A 410 -24.47 10.54 -11.43
N ILE A 411 -23.47 9.66 -11.42
CA ILE A 411 -22.06 10.04 -11.31
C ILE A 411 -21.66 10.92 -12.50
N TYR A 412 -22.00 10.52 -13.74
CA TYR A 412 -21.73 11.29 -14.94
C TYR A 412 -22.25 12.72 -14.82
N ASN A 413 -23.52 12.89 -14.44
CA ASN A 413 -24.13 14.21 -14.29
C ASN A 413 -23.46 15.05 -13.20
N SER A 414 -23.02 14.43 -12.12
CA SER A 414 -22.39 15.11 -10.98
C SER A 414 -21.00 15.64 -11.32
N VAL A 415 -20.18 14.88 -12.07
CA VAL A 415 -18.80 15.29 -12.40
C VAL A 415 -18.65 16.03 -13.72
N ARG A 416 -19.72 16.11 -14.52
CA ARG A 416 -19.72 16.63 -15.89
C ARG A 416 -19.23 18.06 -16.00
N ASN A 417 -19.71 18.94 -15.12
CA ASN A 417 -19.36 20.37 -15.19
C ASN A 417 -17.88 20.61 -14.88
N GLU A 418 -17.36 19.93 -13.86
CA GLU A 418 -15.96 20.03 -13.45
C GLU A 418 -15.05 19.40 -14.52
N GLY A 419 -15.41 18.19 -15.03
CA GLY A 419 -14.64 17.53 -16.08
C GLY A 419 -14.53 18.34 -17.37
N LYS A 420 -15.61 19.04 -17.76
CA LYS A 420 -15.57 20.00 -18.89
C LYS A 420 -14.64 21.17 -18.61
N GLY A 421 -14.62 21.68 -17.39
CA GLY A 421 -13.70 22.73 -16.96
C GLY A 421 -12.23 22.32 -17.09
N GLU A 422 -11.93 21.05 -16.90
CA GLU A 422 -10.58 20.47 -17.08
C GLU A 422 -10.30 20.01 -18.53
N GLY A 423 -11.21 20.25 -19.48
CA GLY A 423 -11.04 19.91 -20.89
C GLY A 423 -11.26 18.44 -21.25
N ILE A 424 -11.95 17.67 -20.40
CA ILE A 424 -12.27 16.27 -20.65
C ILE A 424 -13.43 16.14 -21.63
N VAL A 425 -13.33 15.18 -22.55
CA VAL A 425 -14.35 14.90 -23.57
C VAL A 425 -15.66 14.49 -22.89
N ASP A 426 -16.78 15.11 -23.32
CA ASP A 426 -18.13 14.88 -22.78
C ASP A 426 -18.70 13.53 -23.25
N THR A 427 -18.07 12.44 -22.83
CA THR A 427 -18.56 11.06 -23.03
C THR A 427 -18.69 10.36 -21.68
N LYS A 428 -19.64 9.42 -21.56
CA LYS A 428 -19.84 8.69 -20.30
C LYS A 428 -18.57 7.99 -19.83
N ASP A 429 -17.83 7.38 -20.73
CA ASP A 429 -16.61 6.63 -20.40
C ASP A 429 -15.49 7.57 -19.93
N ALA A 430 -15.25 8.69 -20.62
CA ALA A 430 -14.22 9.66 -20.24
C ALA A 430 -14.53 10.33 -18.88
N MET A 431 -15.80 10.65 -18.62
CA MET A 431 -16.22 11.22 -17.34
C MET A 431 -16.16 10.19 -16.21
N TYR A 432 -16.44 8.91 -16.49
CA TYR A 432 -16.25 7.85 -15.51
C TYR A 432 -14.78 7.63 -15.19
N ASP A 433 -13.90 7.69 -16.19
CA ASP A 433 -12.45 7.64 -15.99
C ASP A 433 -11.94 8.84 -15.18
N TYR A 434 -12.48 10.00 -15.41
CA TYR A 434 -12.22 11.20 -14.61
C TYR A 434 -12.67 11.02 -13.16
N PHE A 435 -13.88 10.53 -12.93
CA PHE A 435 -14.36 10.18 -11.59
C PHE A 435 -13.40 9.23 -10.88
N ILE A 436 -12.97 8.15 -11.54
CA ILE A 436 -12.01 7.19 -10.98
C ILE A 436 -10.65 7.85 -10.69
N SER A 437 -10.19 8.77 -11.53
CA SER A 437 -8.94 9.50 -11.27
C SER A 437 -9.02 10.35 -10.00
N ARG A 438 -10.18 10.98 -9.75
CA ARG A 438 -10.47 11.72 -8.50
C ARG A 438 -10.51 10.79 -7.29
N VAL A 439 -11.16 9.62 -7.42
CA VAL A 439 -11.15 8.61 -6.36
C VAL A 439 -9.72 8.21 -6.01
N LYS A 440 -8.88 7.90 -7.00
CA LYS A 440 -7.46 7.54 -6.77
C LYS A 440 -6.65 8.65 -6.10
N LYS A 441 -6.98 9.91 -6.37
CA LYS A 441 -6.31 11.06 -5.78
C LYS A 441 -6.71 11.27 -4.32
N ASN A 442 -7.98 11.04 -3.98
CA ASN A 442 -8.57 11.43 -2.69
C ASN A 442 -8.83 10.24 -1.74
N LEU A 443 -8.83 9.00 -2.22
CA LEU A 443 -9.08 7.81 -1.39
C LEU A 443 -7.78 7.03 -1.19
N HIS A 444 -7.31 7.00 0.05
CA HIS A 444 -6.12 6.26 0.44
C HIS A 444 -6.52 5.05 1.29
N VAL A 445 -5.99 3.88 0.95
CA VAL A 445 -6.22 2.65 1.73
C VAL A 445 -5.04 2.44 2.67
N CYS A 446 -5.33 2.23 3.95
CA CYS A 446 -4.36 1.89 4.96
C CYS A 446 -4.69 0.51 5.55
N LEU A 447 -3.91 -0.49 5.18
CA LEU A 447 -4.04 -1.86 5.64
C LEU A 447 -3.19 -2.07 6.88
N CYS A 448 -3.79 -2.57 7.97
CA CYS A 448 -3.09 -2.87 9.22
C CYS A 448 -3.07 -4.37 9.45
N PHE A 449 -1.99 -5.05 9.05
CA PHE A 449 -1.87 -6.49 9.12
C PHE A 449 -0.85 -6.95 10.16
N SER A 450 -1.09 -8.14 10.71
CA SER A 450 -0.17 -8.81 11.62
C SER A 450 0.71 -9.81 10.85
N PRO A 451 2.04 -9.82 11.08
CA PRO A 451 2.92 -10.80 10.47
C PRO A 451 2.83 -12.18 11.14
N VAL A 452 1.98 -12.31 12.16
CA VAL A 452 1.87 -13.53 12.96
C VAL A 452 1.03 -14.60 12.24
N GLY A 453 1.57 -15.81 12.11
CA GLY A 453 0.92 -16.95 11.46
C GLY A 453 1.07 -16.95 9.93
N GLU A 454 0.36 -17.85 9.26
CA GLU A 454 0.45 -18.03 7.81
C GLU A 454 -0.53 -17.15 7.02
N ASN A 455 -1.49 -16.52 7.68
CA ASN A 455 -2.56 -15.78 7.02
C ASN A 455 -2.02 -14.63 6.17
N PHE A 456 -1.07 -13.85 6.69
CA PHE A 456 -0.50 -12.75 5.94
C PHE A 456 0.23 -13.24 4.67
N ARG A 457 1.04 -14.30 4.78
CA ARG A 457 1.73 -14.91 3.64
C ARG A 457 0.74 -15.46 2.60
N ARG A 458 -0.30 -16.18 3.05
CA ARG A 458 -1.33 -16.74 2.19
C ARG A 458 -2.09 -15.64 1.43
N ARG A 459 -2.49 -14.58 2.14
CA ARG A 459 -3.19 -13.41 1.55
C ARG A 459 -2.32 -12.66 0.56
N ALA A 460 -1.06 -12.43 0.89
CA ALA A 460 -0.12 -11.76 0.00
C ALA A 460 0.16 -12.56 -1.30
N SER A 461 0.20 -13.90 -1.22
CA SER A 461 0.35 -14.75 -2.40
C SER A 461 -0.90 -14.74 -3.29
N ARG A 462 -2.10 -14.69 -2.67
CA ARG A 462 -3.38 -14.68 -3.38
C ARG A 462 -3.73 -13.31 -3.96
N PHE A 463 -3.36 -12.24 -3.28
CA PHE A 463 -3.71 -10.86 -3.61
C PHE A 463 -2.44 -10.02 -3.75
N PRO A 464 -1.73 -10.10 -4.87
CA PRO A 464 -0.43 -9.47 -5.03
C PRO A 464 -0.49 -7.94 -4.96
N SER A 465 -1.63 -7.30 -5.26
CA SER A 465 -1.77 -5.84 -5.17
C SER A 465 -1.62 -5.34 -3.73
N LEU A 466 -1.92 -6.18 -2.72
CA LEU A 466 -1.68 -5.84 -1.31
C LEU A 466 -0.21 -5.51 -1.01
N ILE A 467 0.71 -6.14 -1.74
CA ILE A 467 2.16 -5.96 -1.57
C ILE A 467 2.75 -5.02 -2.64
N ASN A 468 2.26 -5.15 -3.90
CA ASN A 468 2.87 -4.48 -5.05
C ASN A 468 2.33 -3.07 -5.29
N CYS A 469 1.11 -2.78 -4.82
CA CYS A 469 0.44 -1.49 -5.01
C CYS A 469 0.38 -0.65 -3.71
N THR A 470 1.00 -1.13 -2.63
CA THR A 470 1.11 -0.42 -1.35
C THR A 470 2.55 -0.13 -0.98
N VAL A 471 2.75 0.90 -0.19
CA VAL A 471 4.04 1.15 0.47
C VAL A 471 4.00 0.45 1.83
N ILE A 472 4.98 -0.44 2.05
CA ILE A 472 5.06 -1.22 3.28
C ILE A 472 5.84 -0.42 4.32
N ASP A 473 5.25 -0.26 5.49
CA ASP A 473 5.92 0.23 6.69
C ASP A 473 5.92 -0.89 7.74
N TRP A 474 7.10 -1.46 7.99
CA TRP A 474 7.28 -2.58 8.91
C TRP A 474 7.58 -2.07 10.31
N PHE A 475 6.68 -2.35 11.25
CA PHE A 475 6.83 -1.98 12.66
C PHE A 475 7.83 -2.93 13.33
N GLN A 476 9.00 -2.41 13.62
CA GLN A 476 10.04 -3.11 14.35
C GLN A 476 9.61 -3.33 15.82
N PRO A 477 10.19 -4.31 16.53
CA PRO A 477 10.00 -4.44 17.98
C PRO A 477 10.41 -3.15 18.69
N TRP A 478 9.63 -2.75 19.69
CA TRP A 478 9.92 -1.53 20.43
C TRP A 478 11.27 -1.61 21.15
N PRO A 479 12.11 -0.58 21.04
CA PRO A 479 13.35 -0.50 21.82
C PRO A 479 13.04 -0.37 23.32
N GLU A 480 13.98 -0.76 24.16
CA GLU A 480 13.83 -0.74 25.61
C GLU A 480 13.46 0.65 26.15
N GLN A 481 14.04 1.70 25.57
CA GLN A 481 13.74 3.09 25.92
C GLN A 481 12.24 3.43 25.66
N ALA A 482 11.70 2.99 24.53
CA ALA A 482 10.29 3.22 24.23
C ALA A 482 9.34 2.51 25.22
N LEU A 483 9.70 1.28 25.62
CA LEU A 483 8.96 0.56 26.66
C LEU A 483 9.01 1.29 28.01
N TYR A 484 10.18 1.86 28.35
CA TYR A 484 10.33 2.68 29.56
C TYR A 484 9.49 3.96 29.50
N ASP A 485 9.53 4.70 28.39
CA ASP A 485 8.79 5.95 28.23
C ASP A 485 7.27 5.71 28.29
N VAL A 486 6.79 4.61 27.68
CA VAL A 486 5.39 4.19 27.75
C VAL A 486 5.02 3.81 29.19
N ALA A 487 5.83 3.01 29.88
CA ALA A 487 5.60 2.64 31.27
C ALA A 487 5.57 3.88 32.18
N LYS A 488 6.52 4.81 32.01
CA LYS A 488 6.60 6.07 32.77
C LYS A 488 5.35 6.93 32.57
N ARG A 489 4.84 7.04 31.36
CA ARG A 489 3.64 7.82 31.05
C ARG A 489 2.42 7.24 31.77
N PHE A 490 2.12 5.95 31.57
CA PHE A 490 0.92 5.33 32.13
C PHE A 490 0.98 5.17 33.65
N LEU A 491 2.12 4.78 34.21
CA LEU A 491 2.29 4.63 35.65
C LEU A 491 2.43 5.98 36.35
N GLY A 492 2.82 7.04 35.62
CA GLY A 492 2.88 8.41 36.15
C GLY A 492 1.51 8.98 36.49
N GLU A 493 0.45 8.52 35.82
CA GLU A 493 -0.95 8.97 36.05
C GLU A 493 -1.60 8.29 37.26
N ILE A 494 -0.99 7.21 37.81
CA ILE A 494 -1.54 6.47 38.94
C ILE A 494 -0.98 7.07 40.24
N SER A 495 -1.86 7.62 41.09
CA SER A 495 -1.48 8.27 42.35
C SER A 495 -1.01 7.29 43.44
N ASP A 496 -1.57 6.07 43.50
CA ASP A 496 -1.40 5.10 44.61
C ASP A 496 -0.31 4.06 44.38
N LEU A 497 0.77 4.36 43.65
CA LEU A 497 1.88 3.43 43.39
C LEU A 497 2.97 3.42 44.50
N GLY A 498 2.71 3.99 45.66
CA GLY A 498 3.68 4.05 46.76
C GLY A 498 4.72 5.15 46.60
N ASP A 499 5.89 4.94 47.22
CA ASP A 499 6.98 5.92 47.22
C ASP A 499 7.57 6.15 45.84
N PRO A 500 8.17 7.32 45.56
CA PRO A 500 8.78 7.63 44.28
C PRO A 500 9.83 6.61 43.83
N GLU A 501 10.57 6.01 44.77
CA GLU A 501 11.59 4.99 44.50
C GLU A 501 10.95 3.67 44.09
N SER A 502 9.89 3.22 44.75
CA SER A 502 9.10 2.06 44.38
C SER A 502 8.45 2.23 43.01
N ARG A 503 7.91 3.42 42.72
CA ARG A 503 7.35 3.75 41.40
C ARG A 503 8.40 3.65 40.30
N GLU A 504 9.58 4.22 40.49
CA GLU A 504 10.68 4.13 39.52
C GLU A 504 11.16 2.67 39.32
N GLY A 505 11.19 1.88 40.39
CA GLY A 505 11.47 0.45 40.34
C GLY A 505 10.46 -0.31 39.48
N ILE A 506 9.16 -0.05 39.62
CA ILE A 506 8.10 -0.66 38.82
C ILE A 506 8.20 -0.24 37.35
N ILE A 507 8.48 1.04 37.09
CA ILE A 507 8.66 1.56 35.73
C ILE A 507 9.83 0.83 35.03
N LYS A 508 10.95 0.59 35.71
CA LYS A 508 12.11 -0.13 35.17
C LYS A 508 11.87 -1.64 35.05
N PHE A 509 11.05 -2.22 35.94
CA PHE A 509 10.74 -3.64 35.90
C PHE A 509 9.92 -4.03 34.66
N MET A 510 9.08 -3.16 34.14
CA MET A 510 8.22 -3.43 32.99
C MET A 510 9.02 -3.74 31.71
N PRO A 511 9.95 -2.88 31.23
CA PRO A 511 10.84 -3.21 30.09
C PRO A 511 11.70 -4.46 30.34
N TYR A 512 12.24 -4.60 31.58
CA TYR A 512 13.02 -5.77 31.94
C TYR A 512 12.22 -7.07 31.82
N SER A 513 10.99 -7.11 32.34
CA SER A 513 10.13 -8.29 32.26
C SER A 513 9.80 -8.67 30.80
N PHE A 514 9.57 -7.66 29.94
CA PHE A 514 9.36 -7.87 28.51
C PHE A 514 10.61 -8.47 27.83
N GLY A 515 11.80 -7.94 28.14
CA GLY A 515 13.07 -8.48 27.65
C GLY A 515 13.32 -9.91 28.13
N ALA A 516 13.07 -10.18 29.41
CA ALA A 516 13.23 -11.52 29.99
C ALA A 516 12.32 -12.56 29.33
N VAL A 517 11.06 -12.19 29.05
CA VAL A 517 10.12 -13.08 28.34
C VAL A 517 10.54 -13.35 26.90
N ASN A 518 11.07 -12.33 26.20
CA ASN A 518 11.57 -12.52 24.84
C ASN A 518 12.80 -13.46 24.81
N ASN A 519 13.70 -13.31 25.76
CA ASN A 519 14.86 -14.19 25.92
C ASN A 519 14.43 -15.64 26.25
N ALA A 520 13.52 -15.80 27.20
CA ALA A 520 12.97 -17.11 27.54
C ALA A 520 12.23 -17.76 26.34
N SER A 521 11.54 -16.98 25.53
CA SER A 521 10.91 -17.46 24.29
C SER A 521 11.93 -17.94 23.26
N ALA A 522 13.06 -17.23 23.13
CA ALA A 522 14.16 -17.61 22.25
C ALA A 522 14.83 -18.90 22.72
N ASP A 523 15.04 -19.04 24.02
CA ASP A 523 15.62 -20.25 24.62
C ASP A 523 14.67 -21.45 24.48
N TYR A 524 13.36 -21.24 24.69
CA TYR A 524 12.35 -22.25 24.44
C TYR A 524 12.34 -22.74 22.98
N LEU A 525 12.49 -21.81 22.04
CA LEU A 525 12.60 -22.18 20.63
C LEU A 525 13.86 -23.01 20.33
N ARG A 526 15.00 -22.69 20.98
CA ARG A 526 16.26 -23.44 20.82
C ARG A 526 16.15 -24.85 21.40
N GLN A 527 15.53 -25.00 22.60
CA GLN A 527 15.43 -26.27 23.33
C GLN A 527 14.35 -27.18 22.76
N GLU A 528 13.14 -26.65 22.57
CA GLU A 528 11.96 -27.43 22.20
C GLU A 528 11.68 -27.41 20.70
N ARG A 529 12.39 -26.61 19.91
CA ARG A 529 12.15 -26.39 18.46
C ARG A 529 10.72 -26.00 18.11
N ARG A 530 9.98 -25.43 19.09
CA ARG A 530 8.60 -24.96 18.97
C ARG A 530 8.55 -23.45 19.08
N TYR A 531 7.82 -22.84 18.17
CA TYR A 531 7.68 -21.39 18.13
C TYR A 531 6.41 -20.96 18.86
N ARG A 532 6.53 -20.20 19.96
CA ARG A 532 5.38 -19.56 20.65
C ARG A 532 5.39 -18.05 20.40
N LYS A 533 4.86 -17.64 19.24
CA LYS A 533 4.68 -16.21 18.94
C LYS A 533 3.65 -15.48 19.83
N ARG A 534 2.77 -16.22 20.51
CA ARG A 534 1.68 -15.62 21.32
C ARG A 534 2.14 -14.94 22.59
N ILE A 535 3.35 -15.19 23.09
CA ILE A 535 3.82 -14.61 24.36
C ILE A 535 4.17 -13.13 24.19
N ALA A 536 4.80 -12.72 23.08
CA ALA A 536 5.12 -11.32 22.83
C ALA A 536 3.87 -10.43 22.65
N SER A 537 2.80 -10.96 22.03
CA SER A 537 1.53 -10.23 21.91
C SER A 537 0.75 -10.13 23.21
N PHE A 538 0.93 -11.09 24.14
CA PHE A 538 0.22 -11.08 25.43
C PHE A 538 0.76 -10.01 26.38
N PHE A 539 2.04 -9.67 26.30
CA PHE A 539 2.66 -8.60 27.11
C PHE A 539 2.54 -7.20 26.49
N MET A 540 2.24 -7.06 25.19
CA MET A 540 1.92 -5.77 24.58
C MET A 540 0.44 -5.36 24.77
N CYS A 541 -0.47 -6.32 24.94
CA CYS A 541 -1.88 -6.07 25.20
C CYS A 541 -2.23 -5.61 26.62
N PRO A 542 -1.50 -5.99 27.70
CA PRO A 542 -1.86 -5.59 29.06
C PRO A 542 -1.60 -4.12 29.38
N TYR A 543 -0.76 -3.42 28.62
CA TYR A 543 -0.59 -1.97 28.86
C TYR A 543 -1.88 -1.17 28.67
N SER A 544 -2.77 -1.63 27.79
CA SER A 544 -4.09 -0.98 27.60
C SER A 544 -5.22 -1.66 28.40
N THR A 545 -5.13 -2.99 28.67
CA THR A 545 -6.21 -3.73 29.34
C THR A 545 -6.03 -3.89 30.85
N CYS A 546 -4.81 -3.93 31.38
CA CYS A 546 -4.61 -3.90 32.83
C CYS A 546 -4.96 -2.55 33.46
N ILE A 547 -4.79 -1.45 32.70
CA ILE A 547 -5.13 -0.11 33.19
C ILE A 547 -6.63 0.13 33.12
N SER A 548 -7.34 -0.41 32.12
CA SER A 548 -8.80 -0.27 32.04
C SER A 548 -9.56 -1.17 33.02
N SER A 549 -8.97 -2.27 33.50
CA SER A 549 -9.59 -3.14 34.50
C SER A 549 -9.28 -2.77 35.96
N SER A 550 -8.25 -1.95 36.22
CA SER A 550 -7.95 -1.42 37.57
C SER A 550 -8.65 -0.09 37.89
N VAL A 551 -9.39 0.47 36.93
CA VAL A 551 -10.26 1.65 37.18
C VAL A 551 -11.70 1.24 37.57
N HIS A 552 -11.99 -0.06 37.68
CA HIS A 552 -13.28 -0.61 38.09
C HIS A 552 -13.18 -1.60 39.29
N VAL A 553 -12.25 -1.35 40.24
CA VAL A 553 -12.31 -1.95 41.57
C VAL A 553 -12.29 -0.84 42.61
#